data_a7e028061a9a64d9dd2b58c0de445eb3
#
_entry.id   a7e028061a9a64d9dd2b58c0de445eb3
#
_cell.length_a   1.000
_cell.length_b   1.000
_cell.length_c   1.000
_cell.angle_alpha   90.00
_cell.angle_beta   90.00
_cell.angle_gamma   90.00
#
_symmetry.space_group_name_H-M   'P 1'
#
loop_
_entity.id
_entity.type
_entity.pdbx_description
1 polymer ?
#
loop_
_entity_poly.entity_id
_entity_poly.type
_entity_poly.pdbx_seq_one_letter_code
_entity_poly.pdbx_strand_id
1 'polypeptide(L)'
;MKQNTRNDYVQRINRVAEYINNHLDETIDVRKLAEIAHLSDFHFCRIFKAIKDESPIAFIARLRIETAAQLLRYSSLLVEEIAFNVGYESPASLSKAFKNQYGITPTEYRTNKDI
;
A
#
# COMPACT_ATOMS: atom_id res chain seq x y z
N MET A 1 -6.44 2.42 27.33
CA MET A 1 -5.40 1.43 27.05
C MET A 1 -4.13 1.80 27.78
N LYS A 2 -3.53 0.83 28.45
CA LYS A 2 -2.27 1.07 29.12
C LYS A 2 -1.15 1.32 28.12
N GLN A 3 -0.15 2.10 28.49
CA GLN A 3 0.97 2.47 27.62
C GLN A 3 1.64 1.25 26.98
N ASN A 4 1.91 0.20 27.77
CA ASN A 4 2.57 -1.01 27.28
C ASN A 4 1.72 -1.76 26.26
N THR A 5 0.40 -1.80 26.46
CA THR A 5 -0.53 -2.44 25.54
C THR A 5 -0.57 -1.70 24.21
N ARG A 6 -0.60 -0.36 24.26
CA ARG A 6 -0.58 0.46 23.06
C ARG A 6 0.72 0.25 22.28
N ASN A 7 1.85 0.25 22.95
CA ASN A 7 3.15 0.04 22.31
C ASN A 7 3.23 -1.34 21.65
N ASP A 8 2.66 -2.35 22.29
CA ASP A 8 2.63 -3.69 21.72
C ASP A 8 1.81 -3.73 20.43
N TYR A 9 0.63 -3.11 20.41
CA TYR A 9 -0.18 -3.02 19.21
C TYR A 9 0.51 -2.22 18.10
N VAL A 10 1.16 -1.11 18.45
CA VAL A 10 1.91 -0.33 17.47
C VAL A 10 3.00 -1.16 16.81
N GLN A 11 3.74 -1.95 17.61
CA GLN A 11 4.78 -2.82 17.07
C GLN A 11 4.22 -3.89 16.14
N ARG A 12 3.09 -4.49 16.52
CA ARG A 12 2.43 -5.50 15.68
C ARG A 12 1.97 -4.91 14.35
N ILE A 13 1.37 -3.73 14.39
CA ILE A 13 0.91 -3.06 13.18
C ILE A 13 2.08 -2.62 12.30
N ASN A 14 3.18 -2.18 12.91
CA ASN A 14 4.38 -1.82 12.15
C ASN A 14 4.98 -3.01 11.42
N ARG A 15 4.94 -4.21 12.01
CA ARG A 15 5.37 -5.44 11.33
C ARG A 15 4.48 -5.72 10.12
N VAL A 16 3.18 -5.50 10.25
CA VAL A 16 2.24 -5.68 9.15
C VAL A 16 2.54 -4.68 8.03
N ALA A 17 2.76 -3.42 8.37
CA ALA A 17 3.08 -2.39 7.39
C ALA A 17 4.37 -2.73 6.63
N GLU A 18 5.38 -3.22 7.34
CA GLU A 18 6.64 -3.66 6.73
C GLU A 18 6.41 -4.84 5.79
N TYR A 19 5.61 -5.82 6.22
CA TYR A 19 5.25 -6.95 5.36
C TYR A 19 4.57 -6.47 4.08
N ILE A 20 3.62 -5.57 4.19
CA ILE A 20 2.90 -5.02 3.03
C ILE A 20 3.90 -4.37 2.07
N ASN A 21 4.78 -3.54 2.59
CA ASN A 21 5.76 -2.84 1.77
C ASN A 21 6.68 -3.78 1.00
N ASN A 22 7.00 -4.93 1.57
CA ASN A 22 7.89 -5.92 0.97
C ASN A 22 7.19 -6.91 0.04
N HIS A 23 5.85 -6.87 -0.03
CA HIS A 23 5.06 -7.84 -0.79
C HIS A 23 4.01 -7.19 -1.68
N LEU A 24 4.26 -5.95 -2.12
CA LEU A 24 3.29 -5.20 -2.94
C LEU A 24 2.98 -5.87 -4.27
N ASP A 25 3.93 -6.62 -4.82
CA ASP A 25 3.76 -7.34 -6.08
C ASP A 25 2.86 -8.58 -5.96
N GLU A 26 2.47 -8.93 -4.73
CA GLU A 26 1.66 -10.12 -4.46
C GLU A 26 0.24 -9.75 -4.09
N THR A 27 -0.65 -10.73 -4.17
CA THR A 27 -1.98 -10.60 -3.60
C THR A 27 -1.86 -10.60 -2.09
N ILE A 28 -2.36 -9.55 -1.44
CA ILE A 28 -2.28 -9.41 0.02
C ILE A 28 -3.65 -9.69 0.62
N ASP A 29 -3.70 -10.70 1.47
CA ASP A 29 -4.91 -11.14 2.15
C ASP A 29 -4.94 -10.58 3.56
N VAL A 30 -6.04 -9.93 3.93
CA VAL A 30 -6.22 -9.35 5.27
C VAL A 30 -6.08 -10.43 6.35
N ARG A 31 -6.52 -11.65 6.08
CA ARG A 31 -6.38 -12.76 7.01
C ARG A 31 -4.91 -13.05 7.33
N LYS A 32 -4.07 -13.02 6.32
CA LYS A 32 -2.63 -13.19 6.50
C LYS A 32 -2.04 -12.06 7.36
N LEU A 33 -2.47 -10.83 7.14
CA LEU A 33 -2.01 -9.69 7.93
C LEU A 33 -2.42 -9.81 9.39
N ALA A 34 -3.63 -10.27 9.65
CA ALA A 34 -4.11 -10.50 11.00
C ALA A 34 -3.28 -11.57 11.70
N GLU A 35 -2.90 -12.63 10.98
CA GLU A 35 -2.01 -13.66 11.51
C GLU A 35 -0.64 -13.07 11.92
N ILE A 36 -0.07 -12.23 11.09
CA ILE A 36 1.21 -11.58 11.39
C ILE A 36 1.11 -10.74 12.67
N ALA A 37 -0.03 -10.08 12.85
CA ALA A 37 -0.29 -9.26 14.03
C ALA A 37 -0.71 -10.08 15.26
N HIS A 38 -0.96 -11.39 15.10
CA HIS A 38 -1.48 -12.27 16.15
C HIS A 38 -2.81 -11.76 16.69
N LEU A 39 -3.70 -11.35 15.80
CA LEU A 39 -5.04 -10.84 16.12
C LEU A 39 -6.08 -11.54 15.26
N SER A 40 -7.33 -11.53 15.71
CA SER A 40 -8.44 -11.97 14.87
C SER A 40 -8.61 -10.96 13.70
N ASP A 41 -9.26 -11.38 12.62
CA ASP A 41 -9.48 -10.52 11.46
C ASP A 41 -10.19 -9.23 11.86
N PHE A 42 -11.26 -9.34 12.64
CA PHE A 42 -12.05 -8.19 13.08
C PHE A 42 -11.23 -7.25 13.98
N HIS A 43 -10.55 -7.81 14.97
CA HIS A 43 -9.75 -7.02 15.90
C HIS A 43 -8.57 -6.36 15.19
N PHE A 44 -7.94 -7.08 14.26
CA PHE A 44 -6.86 -6.55 13.46
C PHE A 44 -7.30 -5.30 12.68
N CYS A 45 -8.42 -5.37 11.97
CA CYS A 45 -8.90 -4.23 11.18
C CYS A 45 -9.17 -3.01 12.04
N ARG A 46 -9.75 -3.21 13.23
CA ARG A 46 -10.02 -2.11 14.17
C ARG A 46 -8.73 -1.46 14.67
N ILE A 47 -7.77 -2.28 15.10
CA ILE A 47 -6.51 -1.79 15.65
C ILE A 47 -5.69 -1.11 14.54
N PHE A 48 -5.65 -1.71 13.35
CA PHE A 48 -4.93 -1.11 12.23
C PHE A 48 -5.46 0.29 11.92
N LYS A 49 -6.79 0.42 11.78
CA LYS A 49 -7.40 1.72 11.49
C LYS A 49 -7.17 2.74 12.61
N ALA A 50 -7.20 2.29 13.86
CA ALA A 50 -6.94 3.19 14.99
C ALA A 50 -5.52 3.75 14.97
N ILE A 51 -4.55 2.95 14.52
CA ILE A 51 -3.13 3.34 14.53
C ILE A 51 -2.75 4.07 13.23
N LYS A 52 -3.24 3.62 12.08
CA LYS A 52 -2.85 4.16 10.76
C LYS A 52 -3.84 5.16 10.16
N ASP A 53 -4.98 5.38 10.79
CA ASP A 53 -6.05 6.29 10.32
C ASP A 53 -6.70 5.88 9.00
N GLU A 54 -6.44 4.67 8.54
CA GLU A 54 -7.09 4.12 7.35
C GLU A 54 -7.17 2.61 7.46
N SER A 55 -8.10 2.01 6.71
CA SER A 55 -8.26 0.55 6.71
C SER A 55 -7.02 -0.11 6.07
N PRO A 56 -6.78 -1.41 6.37
CA PRO A 56 -5.70 -2.14 5.71
C PRO A 56 -5.79 -2.10 4.19
N ILE A 57 -6.99 -2.24 3.64
CA ILE A 57 -7.19 -2.22 2.18
C ILE A 57 -6.85 -0.86 1.60
N ALA A 58 -7.29 0.23 2.23
CA ALA A 58 -6.98 1.58 1.78
C ALA A 58 -5.47 1.86 1.88
N PHE A 59 -4.84 1.39 2.95
CA PHE A 59 -3.40 1.54 3.15
C PHE A 59 -2.62 0.86 2.02
N ILE A 60 -2.98 -0.38 1.68
CA ILE A 60 -2.33 -1.13 0.60
C ILE A 60 -2.49 -0.40 -0.73
N ALA A 61 -3.71 0.03 -1.06
CA ALA A 61 -3.99 0.73 -2.31
C ALA A 61 -3.17 2.01 -2.43
N ARG A 62 -3.13 2.79 -1.36
CA ARG A 62 -2.36 4.04 -1.35
C ARG A 62 -0.86 3.77 -1.51
N LEU A 63 -0.34 2.78 -0.81
CA LEU A 63 1.08 2.45 -0.86
C LEU A 63 1.50 1.97 -2.25
N ARG A 64 0.65 1.19 -2.92
CA ARG A 64 0.91 0.76 -4.29
C ARG A 64 1.04 1.94 -5.24
N ILE A 65 0.15 2.91 -5.11
CA ILE A 65 0.17 4.08 -5.99
C ILE A 65 1.35 5.00 -5.68
N GLU A 66 1.67 5.21 -4.40
CA GLU A 66 2.83 6.01 -4.02
C GLU A 66 4.14 5.37 -4.50
N THR A 67 4.24 4.05 -4.41
CA THR A 67 5.41 3.32 -4.90
C THR A 67 5.51 3.43 -6.41
N ALA A 68 4.39 3.33 -7.12
CA ALA A 68 4.36 3.52 -8.58
C ALA A 68 4.84 4.92 -8.94
N ALA A 69 4.40 5.93 -8.21
CA ALA A 69 4.84 7.31 -8.46
C ALA A 69 6.36 7.46 -8.33
N GLN A 70 6.95 6.84 -7.30
CA GLN A 70 8.39 6.86 -7.12
C GLN A 70 9.12 6.18 -8.29
N LEU A 71 8.63 5.02 -8.71
CA LEU A 71 9.22 4.30 -9.83
C LEU A 71 9.09 5.06 -11.15
N LEU A 72 7.97 5.73 -11.36
CA LEU A 72 7.79 6.57 -12.55
C LEU A 72 8.79 7.71 -12.58
N ARG A 73 9.10 8.29 -11.44
CA ARG A 73 9.98 9.46 -11.35
C ARG A 73 11.46 9.09 -11.33
N TYR A 74 11.82 8.02 -10.64
CA TYR A 74 13.22 7.71 -10.33
C TYR A 74 13.75 6.46 -11.03
N SER A 75 12.97 5.81 -11.88
CA SER A 75 13.45 4.66 -12.65
C SER A 75 13.08 4.81 -14.11
N SER A 76 13.70 3.96 -14.94
CA SER A 76 13.41 3.89 -16.38
C SER A 76 12.49 2.72 -16.72
N LEU A 77 11.91 2.06 -15.70
CA LEU A 77 11.00 0.95 -15.93
C LEU A 77 9.81 1.37 -16.77
N LEU A 78 9.37 0.47 -17.64
CA LEU A 78 8.15 0.69 -18.42
C LEU A 78 6.94 0.76 -17.49
N VAL A 79 5.92 1.53 -17.87
CA VAL A 79 4.69 1.62 -17.08
C VAL A 79 4.09 0.23 -16.83
N GLU A 80 4.15 -0.66 -17.82
CA GLU A 80 3.69 -2.04 -17.67
C GLU A 80 4.46 -2.78 -16.57
N GLU A 81 5.78 -2.64 -16.56
CA GLU A 81 6.62 -3.26 -15.54
C GLU A 81 6.30 -2.73 -14.15
N ILE A 82 6.11 -1.40 -14.06
CA ILE A 82 5.74 -0.76 -12.79
C ILE A 82 4.40 -1.30 -12.28
N ALA A 83 3.41 -1.45 -13.18
CA ALA A 83 2.10 -1.96 -12.80
C ALA A 83 2.21 -3.32 -12.10
N PHE A 84 2.96 -4.24 -12.70
CA PHE A 84 3.14 -5.57 -12.12
C PHE A 84 3.97 -5.52 -10.84
N ASN A 85 5.00 -4.69 -10.80
CA ASN A 85 5.86 -4.57 -9.61
C ASN A 85 5.12 -4.07 -8.38
N VAL A 86 4.09 -3.25 -8.56
CA VAL A 86 3.32 -2.73 -7.41
C VAL A 86 2.02 -3.47 -7.18
N GLY A 87 1.78 -4.58 -7.91
CA GLY A 87 0.69 -5.48 -7.61
C GLY A 87 -0.58 -5.28 -8.42
N TYR A 88 -0.55 -4.55 -9.53
CA TYR A 88 -1.69 -4.45 -10.43
C TYR A 88 -1.63 -5.52 -11.52
N GLU A 89 -2.80 -5.96 -11.96
CA GLU A 89 -2.90 -7.01 -12.98
C GLU A 89 -2.55 -6.52 -14.38
N SER A 90 -2.67 -5.21 -14.61
CA SER A 90 -2.48 -4.63 -15.94
C SER A 90 -2.10 -3.16 -15.82
N PRO A 91 -1.51 -2.59 -16.89
CA PRO A 91 -1.28 -1.14 -16.95
C PRO A 91 -2.57 -0.33 -16.84
N ALA A 92 -3.67 -0.85 -17.38
CA ALA A 92 -4.96 -0.18 -17.31
C ALA A 92 -5.46 -0.05 -15.88
N SER A 93 -5.30 -1.11 -15.07
CA SER A 93 -5.70 -1.07 -13.66
C SER A 93 -4.86 -0.06 -12.89
N LEU A 94 -3.56 -0.04 -13.12
CA LEU A 94 -2.69 0.97 -12.51
C LEU A 94 -3.11 2.38 -12.93
N SER A 95 -3.32 2.60 -14.21
CA SER A 95 -3.68 3.93 -14.73
C SER A 95 -4.95 4.47 -14.09
N LYS A 96 -5.96 3.61 -13.95
CA LYS A 96 -7.22 4.00 -13.33
C LYS A 96 -7.03 4.41 -11.87
N ALA A 97 -6.34 3.57 -11.10
CA ALA A 97 -6.09 3.85 -9.69
C ALA A 97 -5.19 5.08 -9.52
N PHE A 98 -4.17 5.21 -10.35
CA PHE A 98 -3.24 6.33 -10.32
C PHE A 98 -3.95 7.65 -10.61
N LYS A 99 -4.77 7.66 -11.67
CA LYS A 99 -5.52 8.85 -12.06
C LYS A 99 -6.53 9.26 -10.98
N ASN A 100 -7.15 8.27 -10.30
CA ASN A 100 -8.05 8.57 -9.20
C ASN A 100 -7.34 9.30 -8.06
N GLN A 101 -6.09 8.97 -7.80
CA GLN A 101 -5.36 9.57 -6.69
C GLN A 101 -4.64 10.87 -7.07
N TYR A 102 -4.02 10.92 -8.24
CA TYR A 102 -3.21 12.06 -8.66
C TYR A 102 -3.87 12.96 -9.69
N GLY A 103 -4.99 12.56 -10.28
CA GLY A 103 -5.71 13.35 -11.27
C GLY A 103 -5.14 13.27 -12.68
N ILE A 104 -4.02 12.58 -12.87
CA ILE A 104 -3.37 12.42 -14.19
C ILE A 104 -2.92 10.98 -14.36
N THR A 105 -2.61 10.60 -15.60
CA THR A 105 -2.14 9.24 -15.89
C THR A 105 -0.69 9.05 -15.47
N PRO A 106 -0.23 7.79 -15.32
CA PRO A 106 1.17 7.51 -15.03
C PRO A 106 2.12 8.11 -16.07
N THR A 107 1.77 8.02 -17.36
CA THR A 107 2.60 8.56 -18.43
C THR A 107 2.72 10.07 -18.33
N GLU A 108 1.61 10.75 -18.09
CA GLU A 108 1.60 12.20 -17.87
C GLU A 108 2.45 12.58 -16.66
N TYR A 109 2.32 11.82 -15.58
CA TYR A 109 3.09 12.08 -14.37
C TYR A 109 4.60 11.95 -14.62
N ARG A 110 5.01 10.93 -15.38
CA ARG A 110 6.42 10.70 -15.70
C ARG A 110 7.01 11.83 -16.53
N THR A 111 6.25 12.36 -17.50
CA THR A 111 6.74 13.38 -18.42
C THR A 111 6.62 14.79 -17.85
N ASN A 112 5.75 15.04 -16.90
CA ASN A 112 5.54 16.35 -16.31
C ASN A 112 6.37 16.53 -15.04
N LYS A 113 7.53 17.18 -15.19
CA LYS A 113 8.48 17.36 -14.10
C LYS A 113 8.04 18.39 -13.06
N ASP A 114 6.97 19.13 -13.33
CA ASP A 114 6.48 20.18 -12.43
C ASP A 114 5.45 19.68 -11.42
N ILE A 115 5.17 18.39 -11.43
CA ILE A 115 4.23 17.78 -10.49
C ILE A 115 4.95 17.17 -9.32
#